data_1a0c7b148d4c39e38f424e3fb52b6424
#
_entry.id   1a0c7b148d4c39e38f424e3fb52b6424
#
_cell.length_a   1.000
_cell.length_b   1.000
_cell.length_c   1.000
_cell.angle_alpha   90.00
_cell.angle_beta   90.00
_cell.angle_gamma   90.00
#
_symmetry.space_group_name_H-M   'P 1'
#
loop_
_entity.id
_entity.type
_entity.pdbx_description
1 polymer ?
#
loop_
_entity_poly.entity_id
_entity_poly.type
_entity_poly.pdbx_seq_one_letter_code
_entity_poly.pdbx_strand_id
1 'polypeptide(L)'
;MSIYTINEIADKVRPIAETYDIDRIYLFGSYATSGATEESDIDMYVEFSKPLGLRYCSFVSDIEESLDKCVDIITKDGLYNPATLQENEKLIQRITEERKCIYTKSDK
;
A
#
# COMPACT_ATOMS: atom_id res chain seq x y z
N MET A 1 -1.66 20.90 -9.03
CA MET A 1 -1.56 19.50 -8.60
C MET A 1 -2.68 19.16 -7.69
N SER A 2 -3.16 17.97 -7.83
CA SER A 2 -4.30 17.57 -7.05
C SER A 2 -3.91 16.54 -6.01
N ILE A 3 -4.70 16.48 -4.97
CA ILE A 3 -4.61 15.44 -3.95
C ILE A 3 -5.59 14.37 -4.37
N TYR A 4 -5.10 13.12 -4.46
CA TYR A 4 -5.96 12.02 -4.87
C TYR A 4 -6.98 11.70 -3.80
N THR A 5 -8.19 11.30 -4.24
CA THR A 5 -9.13 10.68 -3.32
C THR A 5 -8.77 9.20 -3.15
N ILE A 6 -9.33 8.58 -2.13
CA ILE A 6 -9.12 7.15 -1.92
C ILE A 6 -9.60 6.36 -3.13
N ASN A 7 -10.73 6.75 -3.71
CA ASN A 7 -11.28 6.06 -4.88
C ASN A 7 -10.36 6.20 -6.09
N GLU A 8 -9.77 7.38 -6.27
CA GLU A 8 -8.86 7.59 -7.39
C GLU A 8 -7.63 6.70 -7.27
N ILE A 9 -7.08 6.60 -6.06
CA ILE A 9 -5.94 5.73 -5.81
C ILE A 9 -6.33 4.27 -6.06
N ALA A 10 -7.49 3.86 -5.57
CA ALA A 10 -7.95 2.48 -5.75
C ALA A 10 -8.08 2.12 -7.22
N ASP A 11 -8.65 3.04 -8.01
CA ASP A 11 -8.83 2.78 -9.44
C ASP A 11 -7.51 2.63 -10.19
N LYS A 12 -6.54 3.46 -9.84
CA LYS A 12 -5.23 3.40 -10.51
C LYS A 12 -4.43 2.17 -10.09
N VAL A 13 -4.59 1.73 -8.87
CA VAL A 13 -3.80 0.62 -8.33
C VAL A 13 -4.37 -0.73 -8.73
N ARG A 14 -5.68 -0.83 -8.96
CA ARG A 14 -6.34 -2.10 -9.23
C ARG A 14 -5.69 -2.91 -10.36
N PRO A 15 -5.47 -2.36 -11.56
CA PRO A 15 -4.89 -3.18 -12.63
C PRO A 15 -3.47 -3.63 -12.30
N ILE A 16 -2.73 -2.84 -11.56
CA ILE A 16 -1.38 -3.21 -11.15
C ILE A 16 -1.44 -4.37 -10.16
N ALA A 17 -2.33 -4.27 -9.18
CA ALA A 17 -2.50 -5.33 -8.19
C ALA A 17 -2.89 -6.64 -8.85
N GLU A 18 -3.76 -6.58 -9.85
CA GLU A 18 -4.17 -7.77 -10.58
C GLU A 18 -3.02 -8.38 -11.36
N THR A 19 -2.19 -7.54 -11.96
CA THR A 19 -1.04 -8.01 -12.74
C THR A 19 -0.05 -8.76 -11.86
N TYR A 20 0.15 -8.33 -10.64
CA TYR A 20 1.12 -8.93 -9.73
C TYR A 20 0.51 -9.92 -8.74
N ASP A 21 -0.77 -10.22 -8.90
CA ASP A 21 -1.46 -11.22 -8.08
C ASP A 21 -1.41 -10.87 -6.59
N ILE A 22 -1.65 -9.61 -6.30
CA ILE A 22 -1.68 -9.10 -4.92
C ILE A 22 -3.00 -9.50 -4.27
N ASP A 23 -2.97 -9.86 -3.00
CA ASP A 23 -4.18 -10.26 -2.29
C ASP A 23 -4.99 -9.07 -1.79
N ARG A 24 -4.34 -8.13 -1.13
CA ARG A 24 -5.01 -6.96 -0.57
C ARG A 24 -4.05 -5.78 -0.51
N ILE A 25 -4.61 -4.59 -0.66
CA ILE A 25 -3.87 -3.34 -0.49
C ILE A 25 -4.70 -2.41 0.38
N TYR A 26 -4.07 -1.83 1.38
CA TYR A 26 -4.69 -0.85 2.27
C TYR A 26 -3.92 0.46 2.21
N LEU A 27 -4.63 1.56 2.33
CA LEU A 27 -4.02 2.86 2.58
C LEU A 27 -3.97 3.10 4.07
N PHE A 28 -2.91 3.76 4.53
CA PHE A 28 -2.87 4.29 5.89
C PHE A 28 -2.15 5.64 5.84
N GLY A 29 -2.01 6.30 6.98
CA GLY A 29 -1.38 7.60 7.02
C GLY A 29 -2.29 8.71 6.51
N SER A 30 -1.70 9.78 5.98
CA SER A 30 -2.43 11.01 5.69
C SER A 30 -3.54 10.81 4.65
N TYR A 31 -3.31 9.99 3.64
CA TYR A 31 -4.34 9.75 2.61
C TYR A 31 -5.52 8.96 3.14
N ALA A 32 -5.31 8.16 4.18
CA ALA A 32 -6.40 7.39 4.78
C ALA A 32 -7.17 8.21 5.80
N THR A 33 -6.54 9.21 6.41
CA THR A 33 -7.12 9.97 7.51
C THR A 33 -7.54 11.38 7.13
N SER A 34 -7.52 11.70 5.85
CA SER A 34 -7.92 13.02 5.32
C SER A 34 -6.94 14.15 5.68
N GLY A 35 -5.72 13.80 6.08
CA GLY A 35 -4.70 14.79 6.37
C GLY A 35 -3.73 15.04 5.25
N ALA A 36 -3.99 14.50 4.06
CA ALA A 36 -3.06 14.59 2.94
C ALA A 36 -2.97 16.00 2.38
N THR A 37 -1.76 16.36 1.96
CA THR A 37 -1.51 17.58 1.20
C THR A 37 -0.85 17.20 -0.11
N GLU A 38 -0.59 18.20 -0.96
CA GLU A 38 0.09 17.93 -2.23
C GLU A 38 1.48 17.35 -2.04
N GLU A 39 2.08 17.60 -0.89
CA GLU A 39 3.42 17.13 -0.60
C GLU A 39 3.44 15.79 0.13
N SER A 40 2.28 15.28 0.52
CA SER A 40 2.22 14.02 1.26
C SER A 40 2.55 12.84 0.36
N ASP A 41 3.33 11.91 0.91
CA ASP A 41 3.55 10.63 0.26
C ASP A 41 2.33 9.73 0.51
N ILE A 42 2.21 8.72 -0.34
CA ILE A 42 1.12 7.76 -0.19
C ILE A 42 1.66 6.54 0.55
N ASP A 43 1.04 6.19 1.65
CA ASP A 43 1.45 5.05 2.47
C ASP A 43 0.52 3.88 2.21
N MET A 44 1.09 2.73 1.84
CA MET A 44 0.31 1.53 1.53
C MET A 44 0.83 0.35 2.31
N TYR A 45 -0.11 -0.48 2.78
CA TYR A 45 0.19 -1.77 3.38
C TYR A 45 -0.33 -2.85 2.44
N VAL A 46 0.54 -3.76 2.03
CA VAL A 46 0.25 -4.73 0.95
C VAL A 46 0.39 -6.14 1.48
N GLU A 47 -0.59 -6.97 1.16
CA GLU A 47 -0.57 -8.40 1.49
C GLU A 47 -0.57 -9.21 0.22
N PHE A 48 0.32 -10.20 0.13
CA PHE A 48 0.32 -11.15 -0.97
C PHE A 48 0.83 -12.49 -0.47
N SER A 49 0.25 -13.58 -1.01
CA SER A 49 0.59 -14.94 -0.61
C SER A 49 1.79 -15.48 -1.34
N LYS A 50 1.96 -15.07 -2.59
CA LYS A 50 3.04 -15.58 -3.42
C LYS A 50 4.18 -14.59 -3.45
N PRO A 51 5.41 -15.02 -3.16
CA PRO A 51 6.55 -14.11 -3.20
C PRO A 51 6.70 -13.49 -4.59
N LEU A 52 6.95 -12.19 -4.62
CA LEU A 52 7.16 -11.48 -5.88
C LEU A 52 8.61 -11.56 -6.35
N GLY A 53 9.55 -11.76 -5.43
CA GLY A 53 10.96 -11.78 -5.77
C GLY A 53 11.38 -10.47 -6.42
N LEU A 54 12.08 -10.57 -7.54
CA LEU A 54 12.54 -9.38 -8.26
C LEU A 54 11.39 -8.55 -8.84
N ARG A 55 10.21 -9.15 -8.99
CA ARG A 55 9.05 -8.41 -9.49
C ARG A 55 8.57 -7.36 -8.50
N TYR A 56 8.98 -7.46 -7.24
CA TYR A 56 8.57 -6.48 -6.25
C TYR A 56 9.00 -5.07 -6.65
N CYS A 57 10.22 -4.92 -7.16
CA CYS A 57 10.69 -3.60 -7.61
C CYS A 57 9.85 -3.07 -8.74
N SER A 58 9.46 -3.94 -9.68
CA SER A 58 8.59 -3.53 -10.79
C SER A 58 7.22 -3.12 -10.28
N PHE A 59 6.70 -3.86 -9.30
CA PHE A 59 5.41 -3.52 -8.70
C PHE A 59 5.44 -2.13 -8.09
N VAL A 60 6.48 -1.83 -7.30
CA VAL A 60 6.61 -0.51 -6.68
C VAL A 60 6.72 0.58 -7.75
N SER A 61 7.55 0.35 -8.77
CA SER A 61 7.71 1.33 -9.85
C SER A 61 6.42 1.59 -10.58
N ASP A 62 5.65 0.53 -10.87
CA ASP A 62 4.40 0.69 -11.58
C ASP A 62 3.39 1.50 -10.76
N ILE A 63 3.36 1.26 -9.45
CA ILE A 63 2.48 2.03 -8.56
C ILE A 63 2.88 3.50 -8.58
N GLU A 64 4.18 3.78 -8.43
CA GLU A 64 4.65 5.17 -8.40
C GLU A 64 4.41 5.89 -9.71
N GLU A 65 4.61 5.20 -10.84
CA GLU A 65 4.35 5.79 -12.14
C GLU A 65 2.87 6.09 -12.34
N SER A 66 2.02 5.17 -11.90
CA SER A 66 0.58 5.35 -12.06
C SER A 66 0.06 6.53 -11.26
N LEU A 67 0.63 6.75 -10.07
CA LEU A 67 0.17 7.80 -9.17
C LEU A 67 0.99 9.08 -9.30
N ASP A 68 2.13 9.01 -9.99
CA ASP A 68 3.03 10.15 -10.14
C ASP A 68 3.40 10.76 -8.79
N LYS A 69 3.66 9.90 -7.82
CA LYS A 69 4.03 10.30 -6.45
C LYS A 69 4.93 9.23 -5.85
N CYS A 70 5.67 9.63 -4.84
CA CYS A 70 6.39 8.67 -4.02
C CYS A 70 5.40 7.86 -3.19
N VAL A 71 5.61 6.57 -3.13
CA VAL A 71 4.73 5.66 -2.41
C VAL A 71 5.57 4.84 -1.45
N ASP A 72 5.16 4.85 -0.18
CA ASP A 72 5.79 4.04 0.85
C ASP A 72 5.01 2.74 0.97
N ILE A 73 5.63 1.66 0.53
CA ILE A 73 4.95 0.36 0.56
C ILE A 73 5.52 -0.51 1.65
N ILE A 74 4.65 -0.96 2.54
CA ILE A 74 4.98 -1.85 3.63
C ILE A 74 4.30 -3.18 3.35
N THR A 75 5.09 -4.25 3.35
CA THR A 75 4.53 -5.58 3.12
C THR A 75 4.21 -6.26 4.45
N LYS A 76 3.30 -7.23 4.40
CA LYS A 76 2.94 -7.98 5.59
C LYS A 76 4.17 -8.68 6.19
N ASP A 77 4.98 -9.32 5.33
CA ASP A 77 6.15 -10.03 5.83
C ASP A 77 7.16 -9.10 6.47
N GLY A 78 7.35 -7.90 5.89
CA GLY A 78 8.25 -6.92 6.48
C GLY A 78 7.74 -6.39 7.81
N LEU A 79 6.43 -6.13 7.87
CA LEU A 79 5.83 -5.57 9.08
C LEU A 79 5.90 -6.54 10.26
N TYR A 80 5.68 -7.82 10.00
CA TYR A 80 5.63 -8.84 11.04
C TYR A 80 6.90 -9.68 11.14
N ASN A 81 8.01 -9.18 10.59
CA ASN A 81 9.29 -9.87 10.67
C ASN A 81 9.72 -9.97 12.13
N PRO A 82 10.00 -11.20 12.64
CA PRO A 82 10.37 -11.36 14.05
C PRO A 82 11.59 -10.53 14.46
N ALA A 83 12.51 -10.29 13.53
CA ALA A 83 13.73 -9.55 13.86
C ALA A 83 13.46 -8.08 14.17
N THR A 84 12.37 -7.52 13.64
CA THR A 84 12.06 -6.10 13.81
C THR A 84 10.69 -5.88 14.41
N LEU A 85 10.04 -6.93 14.90
CA LEU A 85 8.66 -6.84 15.37
C LEU A 85 8.47 -5.78 16.45
N GLN A 86 9.39 -5.74 17.43
CA GLN A 86 9.28 -4.75 18.50
C GLN A 86 9.38 -3.32 17.97
N GLU A 87 10.25 -3.12 17.00
CA GLU A 87 10.42 -1.80 16.41
C GLU A 87 9.20 -1.38 15.61
N ASN A 88 8.45 -2.36 15.11
CA ASN A 88 7.30 -2.09 14.27
C ASN A 88 5.99 -1.99 15.03
N GLU A 89 6.00 -2.13 16.36
CA GLU A 89 4.75 -2.17 17.14
C GLU A 89 3.88 -0.94 16.90
N LYS A 90 4.48 0.24 16.95
CA LYS A 90 3.72 1.47 16.74
C LYS A 90 3.18 1.56 15.33
N LEU A 91 3.95 1.11 14.37
CA LEU A 91 3.52 1.12 12.98
C LEU A 91 2.38 0.14 12.76
N ILE A 92 2.46 -1.03 13.37
CA ILE A 92 1.40 -2.03 13.28
C ILE A 92 0.10 -1.46 13.85
N GLN A 93 0.19 -0.81 15.00
CA GLN A 93 -0.97 -0.20 15.64
C GLN A 93 -1.57 0.88 14.74
N ARG A 94 -0.72 1.74 14.19
CA ARG A 94 -1.16 2.81 13.32
C ARG A 94 -1.86 2.27 12.08
N ILE A 95 -1.26 1.27 11.43
CA ILE A 95 -1.87 0.67 10.25
C ILE A 95 -3.21 0.04 10.60
N THR A 96 -3.27 -0.69 11.71
CA THR A 96 -4.50 -1.36 12.13
C THR A 96 -5.63 -0.36 12.37
N GLU A 97 -5.30 0.81 12.93
CA GLU A 97 -6.30 1.81 13.27
C GLU A 97 -6.71 2.67 12.08
N GLU A 98 -5.77 2.95 11.17
CA GLU A 98 -5.99 3.93 10.10
C GLU A 98 -6.33 3.32 8.75
N ARG A 99 -6.05 2.04 8.56
CA ARG A 99 -6.09 1.44 7.22
C ARG A 99 -7.46 1.52 6.58
N LYS A 100 -7.43 1.75 5.26
CA LYS A 100 -8.62 1.71 4.40
C LYS A 100 -8.32 0.75 3.26
N CYS A 101 -9.14 -0.26 3.11
CA CYS A 101 -8.94 -1.24 2.04
C CYS A 101 -9.25 -0.62 0.69
N ILE A 102 -8.29 -0.64 -0.23
CA ILE A 102 -8.51 -0.11 -1.57
C ILE A 102 -8.48 -1.20 -2.64
N TYR A 103 -8.06 -2.39 -2.29
CA TYR A 103 -8.06 -3.50 -3.23
C TYR A 103 -8.16 -4.82 -2.47
N THR A 104 -9.02 -5.69 -2.94
CA THR A 104 -9.13 -7.06 -2.46
C THR A 104 -9.23 -7.97 -3.68
N LYS A 105 -8.38 -8.98 -3.71
CA LYS A 105 -8.39 -9.95 -4.79
C LYS A 105 -9.73 -10.67 -4.79
N SER A 106 -10.31 -10.79 -5.99
CA SER A 106 -11.56 -11.50 -6.12
C SER A 106 -11.35 -12.97 -5.79
N ASP A 107 -12.18 -13.50 -4.92
CA ASP A 107 -12.07 -14.88 -4.48
C ASP A 107 -13.15 -15.69 -5.15
N LYS A 108 -12.73 -16.65 -5.94
CA LYS A 108 -13.65 -17.49 -6.67
C LYS A 108 -13.54 -18.92 -6.25
#